data_125f8732350baec6c2ef7f3535071984
#
_entry.id   125f8732350baec6c2ef7f3535071984
#
_cell.length_a   1.000
_cell.length_b   1.000
_cell.length_c   1.000
_cell.angle_alpha   90.00
_cell.angle_beta   90.00
_cell.angle_gamma   90.00
#
_symmetry.space_group_name_H-M   'P 1'
#
loop_
_entity.id
_entity.type
_entity.pdbx_description
1 polymer ?
#
loop_
_entity_poly.entity_id
_entity_poly.type
_entity_poly.pdbx_seq_one_letter_code
_entity_poly.pdbx_strand_id
1 'polypeptide(L)'
;MKTTLSITKEVIKVAHPLGVSVEAELGTIGDIKEDSGNREIGSKEIIFTKPEDAKKFVEETGCDTLAIAIGTAHGIYPKDFVPHLEQELLTEIKNTVSIPLVLHGGSANPDSEIAEAVKKTEKGDDS
;
A
#
# COMPACT_ATOMS: atom_id res chain seq x y z
N MET A 1 -10.38 18.21 10.97
CA MET A 1 -9.82 17.59 9.79
C MET A 1 -10.13 16.10 9.78
N LYS A 2 -10.55 15.59 8.64
CA LYS A 2 -10.91 14.18 8.54
C LYS A 2 -9.67 13.33 8.31
N THR A 3 -9.63 12.18 8.94
CA THR A 3 -8.54 11.24 8.77
C THR A 3 -8.86 10.27 7.64
N THR A 4 -7.85 9.56 7.19
CA THR A 4 -8.06 8.52 6.18
C THR A 4 -9.10 7.52 6.68
N LEU A 5 -9.02 7.15 7.94
CA LEU A 5 -9.98 6.22 8.52
C LEU A 5 -11.40 6.74 8.42
N SER A 6 -11.63 7.98 8.82
CA SER A 6 -13.00 8.50 8.83
C SER A 6 -13.53 8.70 7.41
N ILE A 7 -12.68 9.14 6.49
CA ILE A 7 -13.10 9.32 5.11
C ILE A 7 -13.45 7.98 4.49
N THR A 8 -12.64 6.96 4.73
CA THR A 8 -12.89 5.63 4.20
C THR A 8 -14.22 5.09 4.72
N LYS A 9 -14.49 5.29 6.01
CA LYS A 9 -15.75 4.84 6.56
C LYS A 9 -16.95 5.51 5.90
N GLU A 10 -16.80 6.81 5.60
CA GLU A 10 -17.89 7.53 4.95
C GLU A 10 -18.11 7.03 3.52
N VAL A 11 -17.04 6.77 2.79
CA VAL A 11 -17.17 6.25 1.43
C VAL A 11 -17.85 4.90 1.43
N ILE A 12 -17.48 4.04 2.37
CA ILE A 12 -18.05 2.70 2.44
C ILE A 12 -19.54 2.74 2.75
N LYS A 13 -19.96 3.69 3.57
CA LYS A 13 -21.38 3.82 3.87
C LYS A 13 -22.22 4.04 2.61
N VAL A 14 -21.64 4.69 1.61
CA VAL A 14 -22.34 4.95 0.36
C VAL A 14 -22.10 3.81 -0.63
N ALA A 15 -20.88 3.31 -0.71
CA ALA A 15 -20.52 2.36 -1.75
C ALA A 15 -21.07 0.97 -1.51
N HIS A 16 -20.95 0.47 -0.29
CA HIS A 16 -21.36 -0.91 -0.02
C HIS A 16 -22.84 -1.16 -0.26
N PRO A 17 -23.74 -0.28 0.17
CA PRO A 17 -25.16 -0.53 -0.14
C PRO A 17 -25.46 -0.59 -1.62
N LEU A 18 -24.60 0.00 -2.45
CA LEU A 18 -24.76 -0.05 -3.89
C LEU A 18 -24.03 -1.21 -4.53
N GLY A 19 -23.42 -2.07 -3.73
CA GLY A 19 -22.67 -3.20 -4.26
C GLY A 19 -21.32 -2.83 -4.85
N VAL A 20 -20.75 -1.71 -4.44
CA VAL A 20 -19.48 -1.22 -4.97
C VAL A 20 -18.38 -1.48 -3.97
N SER A 21 -17.29 -2.09 -4.44
CA SER A 21 -16.12 -2.36 -3.59
C SER A 21 -15.33 -1.09 -3.36
N VAL A 22 -14.64 -1.05 -2.23
CA VAL A 22 -13.82 0.11 -1.87
C VAL A 22 -12.39 -0.35 -1.61
N GLU A 23 -11.47 0.26 -2.34
CA GLU A 23 -10.06 0.07 -2.07
C GLU A 23 -9.57 1.25 -1.24
N ALA A 24 -8.90 0.96 -0.16
CA ALA A 24 -8.34 2.00 0.69
C ALA A 24 -6.83 1.92 0.68
N GLU A 25 -6.19 2.93 1.15
CA GLU A 25 -4.73 2.97 1.19
C GLU A 25 -4.27 3.38 2.56
N LEU A 26 -3.25 2.72 3.08
CA LEU A 26 -2.70 3.03 4.39
C LEU A 26 -1.19 3.14 4.27
N GLY A 27 -0.62 4.08 5.02
CA GLY A 27 0.79 4.37 4.92
C GLY A 27 1.01 5.44 3.87
N THR A 28 2.25 5.82 3.68
CA THR A 28 2.57 6.87 2.73
C THR A 28 3.43 6.30 1.62
N ILE A 29 2.92 6.36 0.42
CA ILE A 29 3.70 6.02 -0.75
C ILE A 29 4.37 7.31 -1.19
N GLY A 30 5.69 7.31 -1.23
CA GLY A 30 6.42 8.51 -1.53
C GLY A 30 6.08 9.09 -2.88
N ASP A 31 6.21 10.39 -2.99
CA ASP A 31 6.06 11.08 -4.26
C ASP A 31 7.39 11.64 -4.65
N ILE A 32 7.70 11.57 -5.91
CA ILE A 32 8.90 12.18 -6.44
C ILE A 32 8.54 13.57 -6.88
N LYS A 33 9.03 14.55 -6.13
CA LYS A 33 8.68 15.92 -6.43
C LYS A 33 9.86 16.63 -7.06
N GLU A 34 9.54 17.46 -8.00
CA GLU A 34 10.59 18.16 -8.69
C GLU A 34 10.69 19.59 -8.35
N ASP A 35 9.79 20.07 -7.57
CA ASP A 35 9.68 21.49 -7.46
C ASP A 35 10.62 22.13 -6.51
N SER A 36 11.14 21.43 -5.59
CA SER A 36 11.84 22.09 -4.51
C SER A 36 13.31 22.28 -4.74
N GLY A 37 13.81 21.75 -5.80
CA GLY A 37 15.23 21.78 -5.98
C GLY A 37 15.94 20.86 -5.04
N ASN A 38 15.21 20.22 -4.20
CA ASN A 38 15.77 19.37 -3.23
C ASN A 38 15.24 18.03 -3.46
N ARG A 39 15.90 17.23 -4.12
CA ARG A 39 15.41 16.02 -4.63
C ARG A 39 15.65 14.84 -3.78
N GLU A 40 15.36 14.90 -2.56
CA GLU A 40 15.64 13.79 -1.69
C GLU A 40 14.55 12.79 -1.77
N ILE A 41 14.64 11.96 -2.71
CA ILE A 41 13.64 10.99 -3.01
C ILE A 41 13.52 9.95 -1.95
N GLY A 42 12.31 9.77 -1.47
CA GLY A 42 12.01 8.73 -0.53
C GLY A 42 12.72 8.84 0.78
N SER A 43 13.43 9.92 0.96
CA SER A 43 14.29 9.98 2.11
C SER A 43 13.53 10.18 3.38
N LYS A 44 12.36 10.76 3.34
CA LYS A 44 11.67 10.97 4.57
C LYS A 44 10.21 10.96 4.45
N GLU A 45 9.70 10.82 3.29
CA GLU A 45 8.29 10.89 3.12
C GLU A 45 7.62 9.55 3.02
N ILE A 46 8.38 8.47 3.00
CA ILE A 46 7.79 7.15 2.90
C ILE A 46 7.56 6.61 4.30
N ILE A 47 6.31 6.43 4.63
CA ILE A 47 5.94 5.85 5.92
C ILE A 47 5.39 4.48 5.60
N PHE A 48 6.14 3.44 5.99
CA PHE A 48 5.72 2.08 5.70
C PHE A 48 4.46 1.72 6.49
N THR A 49 3.64 0.89 5.88
CA THR A 49 2.45 0.39 6.55
C THR A 49 2.86 -0.57 7.66
N LYS A 50 2.32 -0.37 8.85
CA LYS A 50 2.60 -1.28 9.95
C LYS A 50 1.53 -2.34 10.01
N PRO A 51 1.90 -3.61 10.28
CA PRO A 51 0.89 -4.68 10.30
C PRO A 51 -0.24 -4.43 11.28
N GLU A 52 0.07 -3.96 12.47
CA GLU A 52 -0.99 -3.72 13.46
C GLU A 52 -1.91 -2.60 13.04
N ASP A 53 -1.37 -1.58 12.35
CA ASP A 53 -2.21 -0.50 11.86
C ASP A 53 -3.10 -0.98 10.72
N ALA A 54 -2.57 -1.86 9.87
CA ALA A 54 -3.35 -2.42 8.78
C ALA A 54 -4.52 -3.24 9.33
N LYS A 55 -4.26 -4.05 10.33
CA LYS A 55 -5.31 -4.87 10.92
C LYS A 55 -6.42 -4.00 11.49
N LYS A 56 -6.04 -3.00 12.28
CA LYS A 56 -7.03 -2.12 12.89
C LYS A 56 -7.82 -1.37 11.84
N PHE A 57 -7.13 -0.86 10.82
CA PHE A 57 -7.79 -0.11 9.77
C PHE A 57 -8.82 -0.95 9.03
N VAL A 58 -8.44 -2.17 8.66
CA VAL A 58 -9.34 -3.06 7.93
C VAL A 58 -10.55 -3.41 8.81
N GLU A 59 -10.31 -3.69 10.08
CA GLU A 59 -11.40 -4.06 10.97
C GLU A 59 -12.36 -2.90 11.21
N GLU A 60 -11.82 -1.69 11.28
CA GLU A 60 -12.68 -0.55 11.57
C GLU A 60 -13.39 -0.01 10.33
N THR A 61 -12.80 -0.15 9.15
CA THR A 61 -13.43 0.40 7.95
C THR A 61 -14.26 -0.62 7.20
N GLY A 62 -13.83 -1.87 7.16
CA GLY A 62 -14.51 -2.86 6.34
C GLY A 62 -14.21 -2.71 4.86
N CYS A 63 -13.09 -2.09 4.50
CA CYS A 63 -12.75 -1.93 3.09
C CYS A 63 -12.50 -3.30 2.44
N ASP A 64 -12.60 -3.33 1.13
CA ASP A 64 -12.54 -4.59 0.39
C ASP A 64 -11.14 -4.98 -0.02
N THR A 65 -10.30 -4.00 -0.33
CA THR A 65 -8.89 -4.24 -0.60
C THR A 65 -8.09 -3.12 0.06
N LEU A 66 -6.84 -3.38 0.32
CA LEU A 66 -5.99 -2.40 1.00
C LEU A 66 -4.68 -2.22 0.26
N ALA A 67 -4.43 -1.00 -0.17
CA ALA A 67 -3.14 -0.65 -0.76
C ALA A 67 -2.18 -0.32 0.37
N ILE A 68 -0.98 -0.85 0.29
CA ILE A 68 0.00 -0.73 1.36
C ILE A 68 1.28 -0.10 0.86
N ALA A 69 2.03 0.48 1.80
CA ALA A 69 3.30 1.12 1.49
C ALA A 69 4.43 0.23 1.98
N ILE A 70 5.11 -0.40 1.04
CA ILE A 70 6.21 -1.30 1.35
C ILE A 70 7.46 -1.02 0.50
N GLY A 71 7.62 0.23 0.06
CA GLY A 71 8.87 0.62 -0.58
C GLY A 71 8.76 1.20 -1.96
N THR A 72 7.56 1.46 -2.47
CA THR A 72 7.42 2.07 -3.78
C THR A 72 7.11 3.55 -3.64
N ALA A 73 7.15 4.25 -4.77
CA ALA A 73 6.80 5.65 -4.83
C ALA A 73 6.13 5.94 -6.16
N HIS A 74 5.29 6.97 -6.18
CA HIS A 74 4.67 7.41 -7.42
C HIS A 74 5.62 8.34 -8.13
N GLY A 75 5.56 8.35 -9.46
CA GLY A 75 6.33 9.27 -10.25
C GLY A 75 7.50 8.59 -10.94
N ILE A 76 8.39 9.41 -11.49
CA ILE A 76 9.53 8.91 -12.22
C ILE A 76 10.73 8.87 -11.30
N TYR A 77 11.31 7.69 -11.14
CA TYR A 77 12.48 7.54 -10.28
C TYR A 77 13.72 8.12 -10.95
N PRO A 78 14.67 8.64 -10.16
CA PRO A 78 15.94 9.07 -10.71
C PRO A 78 16.67 7.90 -11.33
N LYS A 79 17.59 8.22 -12.25
CA LYS A 79 18.32 7.20 -12.94
C LYS A 79 18.99 6.19 -12.05
N ASP A 80 19.58 6.65 -10.97
CA ASP A 80 20.36 5.77 -10.12
C ASP A 80 19.57 5.15 -8.99
N PHE A 81 18.29 5.44 -8.92
CA PHE A 81 17.48 4.93 -7.82
C PHE A 81 16.78 3.64 -8.24
N VAL A 82 16.94 2.61 -7.45
CA VAL A 82 16.28 1.33 -7.70
C VAL A 82 15.40 1.04 -6.49
N PRO A 83 14.08 1.08 -6.66
CA PRO A 83 13.20 0.81 -5.53
C PRO A 83 13.23 -0.67 -5.16
N HIS A 84 13.08 -0.95 -3.88
CA HIS A 84 13.02 -2.30 -3.38
C HIS A 84 11.78 -2.49 -2.54
N LEU A 85 11.19 -3.65 -2.65
CA LEU A 85 10.02 -3.98 -1.84
C LEU A 85 10.47 -4.63 -0.55
N GLU A 86 9.79 -4.27 0.54
CA GLU A 86 10.04 -4.88 1.83
C GLU A 86 9.24 -6.17 1.92
N GLN A 87 9.83 -7.24 1.45
CA GLN A 87 9.11 -8.51 1.31
C GLN A 87 8.69 -9.09 2.65
N GLU A 88 9.53 -8.94 3.67
CA GLU A 88 9.16 -9.46 4.99
C GLU A 88 7.99 -8.69 5.58
N LEU A 89 7.99 -7.39 5.38
CA LEU A 89 6.89 -6.56 5.85
C LEU A 89 5.60 -6.96 5.13
N LEU A 90 5.68 -7.22 3.84
CA LEU A 90 4.52 -7.68 3.09
C LEU A 90 3.97 -8.97 3.68
N THR A 91 4.84 -9.91 4.00
CA THR A 91 4.42 -11.17 4.58
C THR A 91 3.73 -10.94 5.92
N GLU A 92 4.29 -10.05 6.76
CA GLU A 92 3.67 -9.77 8.04
C GLU A 92 2.29 -9.15 7.89
N ILE A 93 2.15 -8.22 6.95
CA ILE A 93 0.85 -7.60 6.73
C ILE A 93 -0.13 -8.63 6.20
N LYS A 94 0.31 -9.45 5.25
CA LYS A 94 -0.55 -10.47 4.68
C LYS A 94 -1.06 -11.45 5.72
N ASN A 95 -0.21 -11.80 6.68
CA ASN A 95 -0.62 -12.71 7.73
C ASN A 95 -1.52 -12.06 8.77
N THR A 96 -1.61 -10.75 8.75
CA THR A 96 -2.35 -10.01 9.77
C THR A 96 -3.74 -9.61 9.30
N VAL A 97 -3.91 -9.37 8.00
CA VAL A 97 -5.20 -8.97 7.45
C VAL A 97 -5.73 -10.06 6.55
N SER A 98 -7.05 -10.08 6.38
CA SER A 98 -7.69 -11.14 5.61
C SER A 98 -8.12 -10.72 4.21
N ILE A 99 -8.02 -9.45 3.88
CA ILE A 99 -8.46 -8.98 2.57
C ILE A 99 -7.27 -8.90 1.62
N PRO A 100 -7.54 -8.83 0.30
CA PRO A 100 -6.46 -8.70 -0.66
C PRO A 100 -5.67 -7.42 -0.50
N LEU A 101 -4.40 -7.48 -0.80
CA LEU A 101 -3.51 -6.34 -0.73
C LEU A 101 -3.20 -5.84 -2.14
N VAL A 102 -2.95 -4.53 -2.24
CA VAL A 102 -2.69 -3.88 -3.52
C VAL A 102 -1.35 -3.16 -3.42
N LEU A 103 -0.58 -3.21 -4.48
CA LEU A 103 0.69 -2.50 -4.54
C LEU A 103 0.61 -1.43 -5.62
N HIS A 104 0.84 -0.19 -5.21
CA HIS A 104 0.90 0.92 -6.15
C HIS A 104 2.35 1.26 -6.43
N GLY A 105 2.59 1.84 -7.60
CA GLY A 105 3.91 2.40 -7.88
C GLY A 105 5.00 1.39 -8.13
N GLY A 106 4.66 0.16 -8.49
CA GLY A 106 5.64 -0.89 -8.64
C GLY A 106 6.24 -1.05 -10.02
N SER A 107 5.92 -0.17 -10.95
CA SER A 107 6.34 -0.40 -12.34
C SER A 107 7.84 -0.35 -12.52
N ALA A 108 8.58 0.33 -11.66
CA ALA A 108 10.03 0.41 -11.79
C ALA A 108 10.75 -0.64 -10.96
N ASN A 109 10.03 -1.48 -10.25
CA ASN A 109 10.66 -2.53 -9.47
C ASN A 109 11.06 -3.69 -10.36
N PRO A 110 12.09 -4.45 -9.99
CA PRO A 110 12.46 -5.62 -10.78
C PRO A 110 11.31 -6.62 -10.85
N ASP A 111 11.18 -7.25 -12.00
CA ASP A 111 10.10 -8.21 -12.20
C ASP A 111 10.12 -9.33 -11.17
N SER A 112 11.31 -9.73 -10.76
CA SER A 112 11.41 -10.82 -9.77
C SER A 112 10.83 -10.41 -8.43
N GLU A 113 11.00 -9.15 -8.04
CA GLU A 113 10.42 -8.68 -6.78
C GLU A 113 8.89 -8.62 -6.85
N ILE A 114 8.38 -8.17 -7.98
CA ILE A 114 6.93 -8.11 -8.16
C ILE A 114 6.34 -9.52 -8.15
N ALA A 115 7.00 -10.44 -8.85
CA ALA A 115 6.52 -11.82 -8.89
C ALA A 115 6.53 -12.44 -7.50
N GLU A 116 7.57 -12.17 -6.71
CA GLU A 116 7.64 -12.70 -5.37
C GLU A 116 6.53 -12.12 -4.49
N ALA A 117 6.26 -10.82 -4.64
CA ALA A 117 5.22 -10.17 -3.86
C ALA A 117 3.84 -10.77 -4.20
N VAL A 118 3.59 -10.99 -5.48
CA VAL A 118 2.32 -11.57 -5.91
C VAL A 118 2.14 -12.96 -5.31
N LYS A 119 3.18 -13.77 -5.35
CA LYS A 119 3.11 -15.11 -4.80
C LYS A 119 2.79 -15.08 -3.31
N LYS A 120 3.38 -14.16 -2.60
CA LYS A 120 3.14 -14.08 -1.15
C LYS A 120 1.72 -13.70 -0.81
N THR A 121 1.06 -12.97 -1.70
CA THR A 121 -0.28 -12.52 -1.40
C THR A 121 -1.34 -13.45 -1.96
N GLU A 122 -0.94 -14.27 -2.90
CA GLU A 122 -1.88 -15.21 -3.42
C GLU A 122 -2.26 -16.25 -2.45
N LYS A 123 -1.79 -16.65 -1.79
CA LYS A 123 -2.04 -17.65 -1.16
C LYS A 123 -2.80 -18.27 -0.52
N GLY A 124 -2.87 -18.12 -0.58
CA GLY A 124 -3.36 -18.65 -0.10
C GLY A 124 -3.54 -19.91 -0.04
N ASP A 125 -3.59 -20.07 -0.49
CA ASP A 125 -3.69 -21.19 -0.60
C ASP A 125 -3.01 -22.03 -0.16
N ASP A 126 -2.70 -22.16 -0.02
CA ASP A 126 -2.12 -23.04 0.40
C ASP A 126 -1.94 -23.27 1.31
N SER A 127 -2.29 -23.14 1.30
CA SER A 127 -2.13 -23.39 2.18
C SER A 127 -1.79 -23.79 2.78
#